data_15a0c6b43db45ecf19d393eb2e7d76c9
#
_entry.id   15a0c6b43db45ecf19d393eb2e7d76c9
#
_cell.length_a   1.000
_cell.length_b   1.000
_cell.length_c   1.000
_cell.angle_alpha   90.00
_cell.angle_beta   90.00
_cell.angle_gamma   90.00
#
_symmetry.space_group_name_H-M   'P 1'
#
loop_
_entity.id
_entity.type
_entity.pdbx_description
1 polymer ?
#
loop_
_entity_poly.entity_id
_entity_poly.type
_entity_poly.pdbx_seq_one_letter_code
_entity_poly.pdbx_strand_id
1 'polypeptide(L)'
;SMACAYYPQTDAFADQIATEAAAVVKRLRNHASLALWAGNNENDSMCCRDRDPNEDRISRQVLKDIVRRLDPHREYLPSSPYISPELVSRGCKRDLWPEDHLWRRADYKDPFYTDSRAHFLSEIGYHGCPVRESLEEMFDPEFVWPWQNNIQWLTKAVRPFPNGESYTYRIELMAEKIETVFGTVPDSLDDYVLASQIAQAEAFKFFIEYWRQAKWRRTGILWWNLRDGWPILSDAVVDYYNRPKLAYQYIKRSQTDVCAIVAEPVDGLHRLVVTNDTRRPVIGNARVADADTGEVIAEAAFSVSANGIATVAEIPQATGNGMWLTETRLKDGCVLRNHYVTGELPMDLGDYKRWLDGMGIVRG
;
A
#
# COMPACT_ATOMS: atom_id res chain seq x y z
N SER A 1 -11.51 -6.06 -11.34
CA SER A 1 -12.57 -6.67 -10.52
C SER A 1 -13.82 -5.80 -10.48
N MET A 2 -14.95 -6.40 -10.19
CA MET A 2 -16.21 -5.70 -9.92
C MET A 2 -16.20 -5.14 -8.49
N ALA A 3 -17.16 -4.25 -8.18
CA ALA A 3 -17.25 -3.60 -6.88
C ALA A 3 -17.50 -4.59 -5.72
N CYS A 4 -17.07 -4.18 -4.53
CA CYS A 4 -17.40 -4.85 -3.26
C CYS A 4 -18.90 -4.65 -2.95
N ALA A 5 -19.72 -5.67 -3.26
CA ALA A 5 -21.17 -5.63 -3.08
C ALA A 5 -21.83 -7.01 -3.22
N TYR A 6 -23.00 -7.19 -2.64
CA TYR A 6 -23.85 -8.34 -2.93
C TYR A 6 -24.56 -8.12 -4.25
N TYR A 7 -24.28 -8.95 -5.24
CA TYR A 7 -24.88 -8.84 -6.57
C TYR A 7 -26.21 -9.60 -6.65
N PRO A 8 -27.20 -9.06 -7.38
CA PRO A 8 -28.38 -9.83 -7.74
C PRO A 8 -28.00 -11.10 -8.52
N GLN A 9 -28.52 -12.25 -8.12
CA GLN A 9 -28.24 -13.53 -8.78
C GLN A 9 -29.31 -13.89 -9.83
N THR A 10 -30.00 -12.86 -10.37
CA THR A 10 -31.08 -13.01 -11.38
C THR A 10 -30.51 -13.20 -12.79
N ASP A 11 -31.29 -13.84 -13.69
CA ASP A 11 -30.88 -14.01 -15.09
C ASP A 11 -30.69 -12.66 -15.79
N ALA A 12 -31.56 -11.69 -15.55
CA ALA A 12 -31.46 -10.36 -16.15
C ALA A 12 -30.13 -9.65 -15.77
N PHE A 13 -29.72 -9.76 -14.51
CA PHE A 13 -28.44 -9.17 -14.09
C PHE A 13 -27.25 -9.97 -14.65
N ALA A 14 -27.35 -11.29 -14.68
CA ALA A 14 -26.32 -12.16 -15.28
C ALA A 14 -26.09 -11.83 -16.77
N ASP A 15 -27.14 -11.62 -17.55
CA ASP A 15 -27.06 -11.26 -18.98
C ASP A 15 -26.43 -9.86 -19.17
N GLN A 16 -26.79 -8.91 -18.32
CA GLN A 16 -26.23 -7.57 -18.34
C GLN A 16 -24.72 -7.61 -18.06
N ILE A 17 -24.31 -8.31 -16.99
CA ILE A 17 -22.89 -8.47 -16.61
C ILE A 17 -22.13 -9.25 -17.68
N ALA A 18 -22.71 -10.29 -18.28
CA ALA A 18 -22.07 -11.03 -19.37
C ALA A 18 -21.74 -10.13 -20.57
N THR A 19 -22.68 -9.23 -20.91
CA THR A 19 -22.51 -8.28 -22.01
C THR A 19 -21.39 -7.28 -21.71
N GLU A 20 -21.42 -6.67 -20.53
CA GLU A 20 -20.38 -5.74 -20.06
C GLU A 20 -19.00 -6.41 -19.99
N ALA A 21 -18.91 -7.55 -19.33
CA ALA A 21 -17.66 -8.30 -19.18
C ALA A 21 -17.07 -8.70 -20.54
N ALA A 22 -17.91 -9.11 -21.49
CA ALA A 22 -17.44 -9.44 -22.85
C ALA A 22 -16.81 -8.23 -23.56
N ALA A 23 -17.38 -7.04 -23.39
CA ALA A 23 -16.82 -5.81 -23.95
C ALA A 23 -15.47 -5.45 -23.29
N VAL A 24 -15.39 -5.54 -21.95
CA VAL A 24 -14.16 -5.26 -21.17
C VAL A 24 -13.05 -6.25 -21.54
N VAL A 25 -13.33 -7.56 -21.56
CA VAL A 25 -12.33 -8.57 -21.91
C VAL A 25 -11.79 -8.37 -23.31
N LYS A 26 -12.66 -8.14 -24.31
CA LYS A 26 -12.23 -7.87 -25.68
C LYS A 26 -11.33 -6.63 -25.80
N ARG A 27 -11.62 -5.59 -25.02
CA ARG A 27 -10.84 -4.34 -25.01
C ARG A 27 -9.46 -4.53 -24.40
N LEU A 28 -9.35 -5.31 -23.31
CA LEU A 28 -8.14 -5.36 -22.48
C LEU A 28 -7.25 -6.59 -22.73
N ARG A 29 -7.77 -7.70 -23.27
CA ARG A 29 -7.04 -8.95 -23.41
C ARG A 29 -5.73 -8.90 -24.20
N ASN A 30 -5.57 -7.89 -25.06
CA ASN A 30 -4.35 -7.74 -25.88
C ASN A 30 -3.23 -6.95 -25.18
N HIS A 31 -3.44 -6.47 -23.94
CA HIS A 31 -2.39 -5.80 -23.19
C HIS A 31 -1.43 -6.84 -22.58
N ALA A 32 -0.15 -6.72 -22.91
CA ALA A 32 0.89 -7.61 -22.40
C ALA A 32 1.06 -7.55 -20.87
N SER A 33 0.72 -6.42 -20.25
CA SER A 33 0.77 -6.21 -18.80
C SER A 33 -0.36 -6.89 -18.02
N LEU A 34 -1.42 -7.34 -18.70
CA LEU A 34 -2.52 -8.03 -18.05
C LEU A 34 -2.09 -9.45 -17.67
N ALA A 35 -1.96 -9.71 -16.36
CA ALA A 35 -1.50 -11.01 -15.84
C ALA A 35 -2.65 -11.99 -15.62
N LEU A 36 -3.73 -11.53 -14.98
CA LEU A 36 -4.90 -12.36 -14.65
C LEU A 36 -6.18 -11.52 -14.62
N TRP A 37 -7.33 -12.18 -14.62
CA TRP A 37 -8.64 -11.59 -14.43
C TRP A 37 -9.16 -11.87 -13.03
N ALA A 38 -9.68 -10.86 -12.33
CA ALA A 38 -10.37 -11.01 -11.05
C ALA A 38 -11.86 -10.68 -11.20
N GLY A 39 -12.71 -11.49 -10.60
CA GLY A 39 -14.17 -11.38 -10.71
C GLY A 39 -14.74 -10.25 -9.86
N ASN A 40 -14.79 -10.44 -8.54
CA ASN A 40 -15.29 -9.44 -7.60
C ASN A 40 -14.20 -8.96 -6.63
N ASN A 41 -14.51 -7.88 -5.90
CA ASN A 41 -13.70 -7.38 -4.80
C ASN A 41 -14.35 -7.75 -3.47
N GLU A 42 -13.63 -8.48 -2.61
CA GLU A 42 -13.96 -8.80 -1.22
C GLU A 42 -15.25 -9.58 -0.95
N ASN A 43 -16.06 -9.90 -1.95
CA ASN A 43 -17.34 -10.59 -1.70
C ASN A 43 -17.16 -11.91 -0.97
N ASP A 44 -16.11 -12.67 -1.30
CA ASP A 44 -15.84 -13.94 -0.62
C ASP A 44 -15.49 -13.73 0.85
N SER A 45 -14.63 -12.78 1.17
CA SER A 45 -14.23 -12.49 2.54
C SER A 45 -15.37 -11.93 3.38
N MET A 46 -16.31 -11.17 2.76
CA MET A 46 -17.51 -10.69 3.43
C MET A 46 -18.55 -11.81 3.63
N CYS A 47 -18.71 -12.67 2.62
CA CYS A 47 -19.74 -13.71 2.64
C CYS A 47 -19.39 -14.94 3.48
N CYS A 48 -18.09 -15.27 3.60
CA CYS A 48 -17.68 -16.56 4.15
C CYS A 48 -18.03 -16.80 5.63
N ARG A 49 -18.54 -15.79 6.33
CA ARG A 49 -19.08 -15.92 7.70
C ARG A 49 -20.52 -16.39 7.71
N ASP A 50 -21.31 -15.99 6.72
CA ASP A 50 -22.78 -16.12 6.72
C ASP A 50 -23.31 -16.94 5.55
N ARG A 51 -22.53 -17.10 4.48
CA ARG A 51 -22.89 -17.78 3.24
C ARG A 51 -21.69 -18.51 2.66
N ASP A 52 -21.95 -19.53 1.85
CA ASP A 52 -20.91 -20.12 1.01
C ASP A 52 -20.62 -19.16 -0.17
N PRO A 53 -19.41 -18.56 -0.24
CA PRO A 53 -19.05 -17.69 -1.35
C PRO A 53 -19.08 -18.40 -2.71
N ASN A 54 -19.06 -19.73 -2.74
CA ASN A 54 -19.13 -20.51 -3.96
C ASN A 54 -20.54 -20.55 -4.59
N GLU A 55 -21.56 -20.07 -3.88
CA GLU A 55 -22.93 -19.87 -4.42
C GLU A 55 -23.04 -18.61 -5.29
N ASP A 56 -22.05 -17.70 -5.32
CA ASP A 56 -22.06 -16.52 -6.19
C ASP A 56 -21.94 -16.92 -7.67
N ARG A 57 -23.08 -17.05 -8.34
CA ARG A 57 -23.19 -17.39 -9.77
C ARG A 57 -22.47 -16.37 -10.65
N ILE A 58 -22.52 -15.08 -10.30
CA ILE A 58 -21.96 -14.02 -11.14
C ILE A 58 -20.45 -14.22 -11.29
N SER A 59 -19.71 -14.33 -10.20
CA SER A 59 -18.26 -14.50 -10.28
C SER A 59 -17.83 -15.95 -10.58
N ARG A 60 -18.56 -16.97 -10.08
CA ARG A 60 -18.14 -18.38 -10.28
C ARG A 60 -18.50 -18.94 -11.66
N GLN A 61 -19.53 -18.43 -12.31
CA GLN A 61 -20.01 -18.95 -13.60
C GLN A 61 -19.95 -17.88 -14.69
N VAL A 62 -20.74 -16.79 -14.57
CA VAL A 62 -20.93 -15.83 -15.65
C VAL A 62 -19.63 -15.17 -16.09
N LEU A 63 -18.88 -14.57 -15.18
CA LEU A 63 -17.60 -13.92 -15.48
C LEU A 63 -16.55 -14.93 -15.92
N LYS A 64 -16.48 -16.08 -15.24
CA LYS A 64 -15.56 -17.16 -15.60
C LYS A 64 -15.77 -17.65 -17.03
N ASP A 65 -17.01 -17.89 -17.44
CA ASP A 65 -17.31 -18.38 -18.78
C ASP A 65 -16.99 -17.35 -19.86
N ILE A 66 -17.24 -16.06 -19.58
CA ILE A 66 -16.85 -14.97 -20.49
C ILE A 66 -15.34 -14.91 -20.66
N VAL A 67 -14.58 -14.95 -19.57
CA VAL A 67 -13.12 -14.93 -19.63
C VAL A 67 -12.60 -16.17 -20.37
N ARG A 68 -13.04 -17.35 -20.00
CA ARG A 68 -12.62 -18.59 -20.68
C ARG A 68 -12.85 -18.58 -22.18
N ARG A 69 -13.98 -18.04 -22.61
CA ARG A 69 -14.33 -17.94 -24.04
C ARG A 69 -13.51 -16.92 -24.79
N LEU A 70 -13.22 -15.77 -24.16
CA LEU A 70 -12.63 -14.61 -24.85
C LEU A 70 -11.14 -14.41 -24.61
N ASP A 71 -10.61 -14.96 -23.53
CA ASP A 71 -9.19 -14.92 -23.16
C ASP A 71 -8.76 -16.21 -22.42
N PRO A 72 -8.73 -17.35 -23.12
CA PRO A 72 -8.52 -18.65 -22.51
C PRO A 72 -7.10 -18.90 -21.96
N HIS A 73 -6.18 -17.98 -22.24
CA HIS A 73 -4.77 -18.13 -21.88
C HIS A 73 -4.40 -17.49 -20.55
N ARG A 74 -5.30 -16.66 -19.97
CA ARG A 74 -5.09 -16.04 -18.68
C ARG A 74 -5.94 -16.67 -17.59
N GLU A 75 -5.35 -16.76 -16.42
CA GLU A 75 -6.05 -17.25 -15.25
C GLU A 75 -7.19 -16.32 -14.85
N TYR A 76 -8.22 -16.91 -14.27
CA TYR A 76 -9.37 -16.21 -13.72
C TYR A 76 -9.53 -16.54 -12.24
N LEU A 77 -9.50 -15.51 -11.41
CA LEU A 77 -9.73 -15.57 -9.98
C LEU A 77 -11.15 -15.06 -9.68
N PRO A 78 -12.05 -15.86 -9.09
CA PRO A 78 -13.45 -15.45 -8.90
C PRO A 78 -13.64 -14.25 -7.99
N SER A 79 -12.78 -14.10 -6.98
CA SER A 79 -12.80 -13.02 -5.99
C SER A 79 -11.39 -12.60 -5.63
N SER A 80 -11.20 -11.43 -5.09
CA SER A 80 -9.98 -11.00 -4.43
C SER A 80 -10.35 -10.42 -3.06
N PRO A 81 -9.98 -11.05 -1.91
CA PRO A 81 -9.37 -12.38 -1.78
C PRO A 81 -10.29 -13.52 -2.25
N TYR A 82 -9.70 -14.58 -2.77
CA TYR A 82 -10.44 -15.75 -3.19
C TYR A 82 -10.55 -16.80 -2.08
N ILE A 83 -11.79 -17.18 -1.74
CA ILE A 83 -12.08 -18.25 -0.79
C ILE A 83 -12.54 -19.49 -1.56
N SER A 84 -11.65 -20.47 -1.67
CA SER A 84 -11.95 -21.73 -2.36
C SER A 84 -12.92 -22.62 -1.56
N PRO A 85 -13.58 -23.62 -2.18
CA PRO A 85 -14.38 -24.61 -1.47
C PRO A 85 -13.59 -25.31 -0.35
N GLU A 86 -12.30 -25.56 -0.52
CA GLU A 86 -11.45 -26.10 0.51
C GLU A 86 -11.33 -25.16 1.72
N LEU A 87 -11.11 -23.86 1.48
CA LEU A 87 -11.03 -22.87 2.56
C LEU A 87 -12.35 -22.74 3.30
N VAL A 88 -13.50 -22.82 2.60
CA VAL A 88 -14.82 -22.86 3.24
C VAL A 88 -14.94 -24.07 4.15
N SER A 89 -14.58 -25.27 3.69
CA SER A 89 -14.62 -26.50 4.49
C SER A 89 -13.71 -26.46 5.73
N ARG A 90 -12.69 -25.61 5.71
CA ARG A 90 -11.76 -25.36 6.82
C ARG A 90 -12.14 -24.15 7.69
N GLY A 91 -13.38 -23.64 7.52
CA GLY A 91 -13.94 -22.56 8.32
C GLY A 91 -13.43 -21.17 7.97
N CYS A 92 -13.04 -20.94 6.72
CA CYS A 92 -12.60 -19.64 6.20
C CYS A 92 -11.49 -18.96 7.01
N LYS A 93 -10.60 -19.73 7.63
CA LYS A 93 -9.53 -19.20 8.49
C LYS A 93 -8.55 -18.34 7.67
N ARG A 94 -8.40 -17.07 8.08
CA ARG A 94 -7.59 -16.07 7.36
C ARG A 94 -6.10 -16.44 7.26
N ASP A 95 -5.56 -17.13 8.25
CA ASP A 95 -4.18 -17.61 8.26
C ASP A 95 -3.88 -18.67 7.17
N LEU A 96 -4.92 -19.17 6.51
CA LEU A 96 -4.83 -20.11 5.39
C LEU A 96 -4.99 -19.43 4.03
N TRP A 97 -5.31 -18.15 3.98
CA TRP A 97 -5.54 -17.46 2.72
C TRP A 97 -4.22 -17.25 1.97
N PRO A 98 -4.14 -17.64 0.69
CA PRO A 98 -2.95 -17.42 -0.13
C PRO A 98 -2.81 -15.98 -0.61
N GLU A 99 -3.90 -15.25 -0.63
CA GLU A 99 -4.06 -13.86 -1.02
C GLU A 99 -4.87 -13.13 0.06
N ASP A 100 -4.52 -11.88 0.36
CA ASP A 100 -5.18 -11.14 1.44
C ASP A 100 -5.34 -9.65 1.12
N HIS A 101 -6.34 -9.02 1.74
CA HIS A 101 -6.52 -7.57 1.84
C HIS A 101 -6.28 -7.14 3.28
N LEU A 102 -5.30 -6.30 3.51
CA LEU A 102 -4.91 -5.88 4.86
C LEU A 102 -5.40 -4.47 5.17
N TRP A 103 -6.57 -4.40 5.82
CA TRP A 103 -7.17 -3.16 6.29
C TRP A 103 -7.41 -3.22 7.78
N ARG A 104 -6.81 -2.29 8.52
CA ARG A 104 -7.02 -2.17 9.96
C ARG A 104 -6.83 -0.74 10.46
N ARG A 105 -7.61 -0.37 11.47
CA ARG A 105 -7.42 0.85 12.25
C ARG A 105 -6.31 0.63 13.27
N ALA A 106 -5.08 0.60 12.81
CA ALA A 106 -3.88 0.33 13.61
C ALA A 106 -2.67 1.11 13.09
N ASP A 107 -1.61 1.13 13.87
CA ASP A 107 -0.27 1.55 13.45
C ASP A 107 0.21 0.70 12.27
N TYR A 108 0.98 1.29 11.36
CA TYR A 108 1.51 0.56 10.20
C TYR A 108 2.54 -0.52 10.58
N LYS A 109 3.15 -0.45 11.77
CA LYS A 109 4.02 -1.50 12.33
C LYS A 109 3.26 -2.55 13.15
N ASP A 110 1.93 -2.44 13.30
CA ASP A 110 1.12 -3.43 14.02
C ASP A 110 1.34 -4.83 13.43
N PRO A 111 1.49 -5.87 14.28
CA PRO A 111 1.66 -7.26 13.86
C PRO A 111 0.60 -7.75 12.86
N PHE A 112 -0.59 -7.16 12.85
CA PHE A 112 -1.61 -7.46 11.84
C PHE A 112 -1.08 -7.36 10.39
N TYR A 113 -0.21 -6.39 10.11
CA TYR A 113 0.35 -6.21 8.77
C TYR A 113 1.54 -7.14 8.48
N THR A 114 2.25 -7.59 9.51
CA THR A 114 3.44 -8.42 9.38
C THR A 114 3.18 -9.91 9.51
N ASP A 115 2.15 -10.30 10.28
CA ASP A 115 1.81 -11.70 10.58
C ASP A 115 1.02 -12.40 9.49
N SER A 116 0.52 -11.66 8.48
CA SER A 116 -0.19 -12.26 7.36
C SER A 116 0.65 -13.34 6.68
N ARG A 117 0.05 -14.51 6.50
CA ARG A 117 0.67 -15.66 5.83
C ARG A 117 0.43 -15.70 4.32
N ALA A 118 -0.26 -14.70 3.78
CA ALA A 118 -0.52 -14.62 2.36
C ALA A 118 0.78 -14.59 1.53
N HIS A 119 0.74 -15.22 0.37
CA HIS A 119 1.80 -15.14 -0.64
C HIS A 119 1.72 -13.84 -1.41
N PHE A 120 0.50 -13.37 -1.66
CA PHE A 120 0.21 -12.19 -2.43
C PHE A 120 -0.69 -11.25 -1.62
N LEU A 121 -0.27 -10.01 -1.49
CA LEU A 121 -1.07 -8.97 -0.87
C LEU A 121 -1.74 -8.16 -1.97
N SER A 122 -2.99 -8.47 -2.24
CA SER A 122 -3.73 -7.90 -3.37
C SER A 122 -4.38 -6.55 -3.05
N GLU A 123 -4.47 -6.19 -1.77
CA GLU A 123 -4.90 -4.85 -1.38
C GLU A 123 -4.37 -4.46 0.01
N ILE A 124 -3.77 -3.29 0.10
CA ILE A 124 -3.39 -2.64 1.35
C ILE A 124 -3.40 -1.14 1.15
N GLY A 125 -3.88 -0.38 2.12
CA GLY A 125 -3.91 1.07 2.03
C GLY A 125 -3.65 1.77 3.35
N TYR A 126 -3.38 3.06 3.26
CA TYR A 126 -3.17 3.94 4.40
C TYR A 126 -3.56 5.37 4.03
N HIS A 127 -4.38 6.03 4.87
CA HIS A 127 -4.92 7.35 4.57
C HIS A 127 -3.86 8.43 4.65
N GLY A 128 -3.95 9.40 3.72
CA GLY A 128 -3.12 10.60 3.73
C GLY A 128 -3.87 11.81 3.17
N CYS A 129 -3.69 12.95 3.81
CA CYS A 129 -4.30 14.20 3.41
C CYS A 129 -3.77 14.65 2.04
N PRO A 130 -4.62 15.17 1.12
CA PRO A 130 -4.16 15.88 -0.07
C PRO A 130 -3.30 17.09 0.29
N VAL A 131 -2.57 17.63 -0.68
CA VAL A 131 -1.82 18.88 -0.49
C VAL A 131 -2.77 20.06 -0.22
N ARG A 132 -2.24 21.11 0.41
CA ARG A 132 -3.03 22.30 0.81
C ARG A 132 -3.81 22.91 -0.34
N GLU A 133 -3.17 23.07 -1.49
CA GLU A 133 -3.78 23.65 -2.69
C GLU A 133 -5.00 22.85 -3.16
N SER A 134 -4.97 21.54 -2.99
CA SER A 134 -6.10 20.68 -3.33
C SER A 134 -7.24 20.79 -2.34
N LEU A 135 -6.94 21.01 -1.06
CA LEU A 135 -7.96 21.31 -0.05
C LEU A 135 -8.63 22.64 -0.32
N GLU A 136 -7.86 23.67 -0.70
CA GLU A 136 -8.37 24.99 -1.04
C GLU A 136 -9.25 25.00 -2.31
N GLU A 137 -8.99 24.06 -3.26
CA GLU A 137 -9.87 23.84 -4.42
C GLU A 137 -11.11 22.98 -4.09
N MET A 138 -11.00 22.13 -3.08
CA MET A 138 -12.03 21.17 -2.69
C MET A 138 -13.10 21.74 -1.78
N PHE A 139 -12.74 22.70 -0.95
CA PHE A 139 -13.56 23.25 0.12
C PHE A 139 -13.82 24.75 -0.07
N ASP A 140 -14.97 25.21 0.41
CA ASP A 140 -15.19 26.65 0.56
C ASP A 140 -14.18 27.24 1.57
N PRO A 141 -13.73 28.51 1.40
CA PRO A 141 -12.61 29.06 2.18
C PRO A 141 -12.75 28.93 3.69
N GLU A 142 -13.96 29.07 4.25
CA GLU A 142 -14.25 28.94 5.68
C GLU A 142 -14.25 27.48 6.17
N PHE A 143 -14.27 26.48 5.26
CA PHE A 143 -14.26 25.06 5.58
C PHE A 143 -12.92 24.38 5.28
N VAL A 144 -11.92 25.10 4.82
CA VAL A 144 -10.59 24.51 4.56
C VAL A 144 -9.98 23.96 5.86
N TRP A 145 -10.14 24.68 6.98
CA TRP A 145 -9.61 24.34 8.29
C TRP A 145 -10.43 24.99 9.42
N PRO A 146 -10.58 24.39 10.60
CA PRO A 146 -10.09 23.06 11.01
C PRO A 146 -10.95 21.91 10.50
N TRP A 147 -10.43 20.68 10.59
CA TRP A 147 -11.14 19.48 10.15
C TRP A 147 -12.24 19.04 11.13
N GLN A 148 -12.09 19.36 12.43
CA GLN A 148 -13.03 18.97 13.49
C GLN A 148 -14.38 19.66 13.31
N ASN A 149 -15.46 18.89 13.46
CA ASN A 149 -16.83 19.36 13.29
C ASN A 149 -17.11 20.06 11.94
N ASN A 150 -16.30 19.75 10.94
CA ASN A 150 -16.36 20.36 9.62
C ASN A 150 -17.17 19.49 8.66
N ILE A 151 -18.37 19.97 8.30
CA ILE A 151 -19.29 19.20 7.47
C ILE A 151 -18.72 18.91 6.08
N GLN A 152 -17.94 19.82 5.52
CA GLN A 152 -17.36 19.60 4.19
C GLN A 152 -16.29 18.51 4.23
N TRP A 153 -15.45 18.45 5.26
CA TRP A 153 -14.51 17.35 5.47
C TRP A 153 -15.24 16.00 5.57
N LEU A 154 -16.32 15.93 6.35
CA LEU A 154 -17.10 14.71 6.51
C LEU A 154 -17.70 14.23 5.17
N THR A 155 -18.13 15.15 4.30
CA THR A 155 -18.67 14.79 2.98
C THR A 155 -17.61 14.31 2.00
N LYS A 156 -16.33 14.58 2.25
CA LYS A 156 -15.21 14.12 1.40
C LYS A 156 -14.63 12.77 1.79
N ALA A 157 -15.08 12.19 2.89
CA ALA A 157 -14.61 10.89 3.32
C ALA A 157 -15.40 9.72 2.72
N VAL A 158 -16.66 9.86 2.44
CA VAL A 158 -17.58 8.94 1.74
C VAL A 158 -19.04 9.21 2.11
N ARG A 159 -19.97 8.75 1.29
CA ARG A 159 -21.39 8.74 1.54
C ARG A 159 -21.79 7.77 2.66
N PRO A 160 -22.89 8.01 3.38
CA PRO A 160 -23.47 7.02 4.28
C PRO A 160 -24.03 5.81 3.50
N PHE A 161 -23.93 4.63 4.10
CA PHE A 161 -24.59 3.43 3.58
C PHE A 161 -26.07 3.44 3.85
N PRO A 162 -26.86 2.62 3.12
CA PRO A 162 -28.30 2.48 3.36
C PRO A 162 -28.67 2.03 4.77
N ASN A 163 -27.78 1.30 5.47
CA ASN A 163 -27.94 0.86 6.86
C ASN A 163 -27.60 1.94 7.90
N GLY A 164 -27.24 3.15 7.48
CA GLY A 164 -26.84 4.25 8.36
C GLY A 164 -25.37 4.27 8.74
N GLU A 165 -24.57 3.28 8.38
CA GLU A 165 -23.13 3.31 8.55
C GLU A 165 -22.48 4.29 7.57
N SER A 166 -21.34 4.84 7.97
CA SER A 166 -20.62 5.83 7.17
C SER A 166 -19.10 5.63 7.31
N TYR A 167 -18.37 5.97 6.26
CA TYR A 167 -16.90 6.04 6.32
C TYR A 167 -16.38 7.38 6.85
N THR A 168 -17.20 8.23 7.43
CA THR A 168 -16.77 9.52 8.01
C THR A 168 -15.67 9.37 9.07
N TYR A 169 -15.62 8.22 9.76
CA TYR A 169 -14.52 7.88 10.67
C TYR A 169 -13.14 7.98 10.02
N ARG A 170 -13.03 7.95 8.70
CA ARG A 170 -11.75 8.08 7.98
C ARG A 170 -11.10 9.44 8.15
N ILE A 171 -11.89 10.48 8.43
CA ILE A 171 -11.36 11.82 8.76
C ILE A 171 -10.66 11.78 10.13
N GLU A 172 -11.32 11.19 11.13
CA GLU A 172 -10.73 10.99 12.46
C GLU A 172 -9.50 10.06 12.38
N LEU A 173 -9.59 9.02 11.55
CA LEU A 173 -8.50 8.06 11.34
C LEU A 173 -7.22 8.73 10.85
N MET A 174 -7.28 9.76 10.00
CA MET A 174 -6.08 10.51 9.62
C MET A 174 -5.42 11.19 10.82
N ALA A 175 -6.21 11.84 11.67
CA ALA A 175 -5.71 12.47 12.89
C ALA A 175 -5.12 11.44 13.87
N GLU A 176 -5.78 10.30 14.06
CA GLU A 176 -5.25 9.20 14.87
C GLU A 176 -3.92 8.65 14.36
N LYS A 177 -3.77 8.56 13.03
CA LYS A 177 -2.49 8.14 12.43
C LYS A 177 -1.38 9.16 12.67
N ILE A 178 -1.71 10.45 12.60
CA ILE A 178 -0.77 11.52 12.95
C ILE A 178 -0.39 11.41 14.44
N GLU A 179 -1.36 11.27 15.33
CA GLU A 179 -1.12 11.13 16.77
C GLU A 179 -0.26 9.91 17.09
N THR A 180 -0.52 8.78 16.44
CA THR A 180 0.30 7.57 16.58
C THR A 180 1.75 7.80 16.18
N VAL A 181 1.98 8.50 15.06
CA VAL A 181 3.32 8.69 14.50
C VAL A 181 4.08 9.82 15.20
N PHE A 182 3.40 10.89 15.62
CA PHE A 182 4.03 12.10 16.16
C PHE A 182 3.64 12.47 17.60
N GLY A 183 2.78 11.66 18.25
CA GLY A 183 2.34 11.89 19.62
C GLY A 183 1.31 13.02 19.79
N THR A 184 1.16 13.89 18.82
CA THR A 184 0.18 15.00 18.81
C THR A 184 -0.31 15.29 17.40
N VAL A 185 -1.54 15.82 17.30
CA VAL A 185 -2.10 16.32 16.05
C VAL A 185 -1.78 17.81 15.93
N PRO A 186 -1.11 18.28 14.87
CA PRO A 186 -0.79 19.70 14.69
C PRO A 186 -2.03 20.58 14.56
N ASP A 187 -1.94 21.82 15.09
CA ASP A 187 -3.00 22.82 15.01
C ASP A 187 -3.02 23.59 13.69
N SER A 188 -1.89 23.65 12.98
CA SER A 188 -1.81 24.32 11.68
C SER A 188 -2.15 23.35 10.53
N LEU A 189 -2.83 23.86 9.49
CA LEU A 189 -3.15 23.07 8.30
C LEU A 189 -1.90 22.50 7.63
N ASP A 190 -0.85 23.30 7.47
CA ASP A 190 0.36 22.87 6.77
C ASP A 190 1.07 21.73 7.50
N ASP A 191 1.16 21.81 8.81
CA ASP A 191 1.77 20.74 9.61
C ASP A 191 0.88 19.50 9.69
N TYR A 192 -0.44 19.67 9.71
CA TYR A 192 -1.39 18.56 9.65
C TYR A 192 -1.26 17.82 8.32
N VAL A 193 -1.27 18.54 7.19
CA VAL A 193 -1.10 17.94 5.85
C VAL A 193 0.21 17.20 5.78
N LEU A 194 1.31 17.81 6.19
CA LEU A 194 2.64 17.20 6.14
C LEU A 194 2.70 15.96 7.04
N ALA A 195 2.28 16.04 8.28
CA ALA A 195 2.28 14.92 9.23
C ALA A 195 1.43 13.74 8.72
N SER A 196 0.24 14.03 8.17
CA SER A 196 -0.63 13.01 7.55
C SER A 196 0.03 12.35 6.35
N GLN A 197 0.70 13.12 5.49
CA GLN A 197 1.40 12.59 4.33
C GLN A 197 2.64 11.78 4.70
N ILE A 198 3.35 12.16 5.77
CA ILE A 198 4.48 11.36 6.29
C ILE A 198 3.97 10.02 6.82
N ALA A 199 2.91 10.03 7.63
CA ALA A 199 2.33 8.79 8.16
C ALA A 199 1.90 7.83 7.04
N GLN A 200 1.27 8.35 5.97
CA GLN A 200 0.93 7.56 4.78
C GLN A 200 2.17 7.06 4.05
N ALA A 201 3.17 7.91 3.86
CA ALA A 201 4.37 7.60 3.08
C ALA A 201 5.22 6.51 3.76
N GLU A 202 5.44 6.63 5.07
CA GLU A 202 6.15 5.62 5.86
C GLU A 202 5.40 4.28 5.87
N ALA A 203 4.08 4.31 5.99
CA ALA A 203 3.28 3.09 5.95
C ALA A 203 3.43 2.35 4.61
N PHE A 204 3.26 3.02 3.48
CA PHE A 204 3.42 2.38 2.17
C PHE A 204 4.84 1.89 1.93
N LYS A 205 5.84 2.68 2.32
CA LYS A 205 7.25 2.28 2.26
C LYS A 205 7.47 1.00 3.08
N PHE A 206 7.03 0.99 4.33
CA PHE A 206 7.15 -0.15 5.23
C PHE A 206 6.50 -1.42 4.64
N PHE A 207 5.26 -1.32 4.16
CA PHE A 207 4.55 -2.47 3.58
C PHE A 207 5.28 -3.03 2.35
N ILE A 208 5.72 -2.18 1.44
CA ILE A 208 6.42 -2.59 0.21
C ILE A 208 7.74 -3.27 0.57
N GLU A 209 8.54 -2.66 1.42
CA GLU A 209 9.86 -3.17 1.79
C GLU A 209 9.78 -4.44 2.61
N TYR A 210 8.84 -4.52 3.57
CA TYR A 210 8.59 -5.73 4.33
C TYR A 210 8.17 -6.90 3.44
N TRP A 211 7.37 -6.63 2.40
CA TRP A 211 6.98 -7.66 1.42
C TRP A 211 8.14 -8.09 0.54
N ARG A 212 8.93 -7.14 0.05
CA ARG A 212 10.09 -7.40 -0.83
C ARG A 212 11.19 -8.20 -0.16
N GLN A 213 11.42 -8.02 1.14
CA GLN A 213 12.42 -8.76 1.90
C GLN A 213 12.12 -10.27 2.01
N ALA A 214 10.87 -10.65 1.89
CA ALA A 214 10.44 -12.05 1.93
C ALA A 214 10.30 -12.69 0.55
N LYS A 215 11.03 -12.18 -0.44
CA LYS A 215 11.10 -12.72 -1.80
C LYS A 215 11.39 -14.21 -1.74
N TRP A 216 10.68 -14.82 -2.38
CA TRP A 216 9.90 -15.80 -3.03
C TRP A 216 8.76 -16.33 -2.16
N ARG A 217 8.81 -16.20 -0.86
CA ARG A 217 7.68 -16.53 0.03
C ARG A 217 6.50 -15.57 -0.21
N ARG A 218 6.83 -14.30 -0.46
CA ARG A 218 5.90 -13.25 -0.84
C ARG A 218 6.16 -12.85 -2.28
N THR A 219 5.12 -12.88 -3.12
CA THR A 219 5.23 -12.80 -4.57
C THR A 219 4.76 -11.48 -5.16
N GLY A 220 4.03 -10.70 -4.40
CA GLY A 220 3.59 -9.38 -4.85
C GLY A 220 2.78 -8.61 -3.81
N ILE A 221 2.71 -7.32 -4.03
CA ILE A 221 1.92 -6.37 -3.24
C ILE A 221 1.26 -5.36 -4.19
N LEU A 222 -0.05 -5.15 -4.03
CA LEU A 222 -0.83 -4.10 -4.67
C LEU A 222 -1.32 -3.14 -3.60
N TRP A 223 -0.84 -1.92 -3.63
CA TRP A 223 -1.27 -0.89 -2.70
C TRP A 223 -2.47 -0.10 -3.26
N TRP A 224 -3.40 0.23 -2.41
CA TRP A 224 -4.60 0.98 -2.71
C TRP A 224 -4.42 2.44 -2.26
N ASN A 225 -4.48 3.44 -3.17
CA ASN A 225 -4.52 3.28 -4.61
C ASN A 225 -3.73 4.41 -5.30
N LEU A 226 -3.66 4.40 -6.62
CA LEU A 226 -2.85 5.35 -7.35
C LEU A 226 -3.44 6.76 -7.34
N ARG A 227 -4.73 6.93 -7.70
CA ARG A 227 -5.34 8.23 -7.91
C ARG A 227 -6.81 8.26 -7.53
N ASP A 228 -7.24 9.37 -6.95
CA ASP A 228 -8.64 9.65 -6.65
C ASP A 228 -9.47 9.89 -7.90
N GLY A 229 -10.68 9.33 -7.92
CA GLY A 229 -11.65 9.48 -9.00
C GLY A 229 -12.59 10.69 -8.84
N TRP A 230 -12.59 11.33 -7.66
CA TRP A 230 -13.36 12.52 -7.31
C TRP A 230 -12.70 13.26 -6.15
N PRO A 231 -13.07 14.53 -5.83
CA PRO A 231 -12.48 15.27 -4.72
C PRO A 231 -12.81 14.60 -3.37
N ILE A 232 -11.89 13.79 -2.87
CA ILE A 232 -12.04 12.96 -1.66
C ILE A 232 -10.77 13.01 -0.82
N LEU A 233 -10.92 12.74 0.48
CA LEU A 233 -9.82 12.46 1.42
C LEU A 233 -9.66 10.94 1.54
N SER A 234 -8.55 10.38 1.04
CA SER A 234 -8.44 8.95 0.82
C SER A 234 -7.02 8.40 0.96
N ASP A 235 -6.90 7.11 0.61
CA ASP A 235 -5.64 6.35 0.54
C ASP A 235 -4.82 6.64 -0.72
N ALA A 236 -5.39 7.31 -1.74
CA ALA A 236 -4.71 7.57 -2.99
C ALA A 236 -3.42 8.38 -2.79
N VAL A 237 -2.38 8.04 -3.57
CA VAL A 237 -1.08 8.72 -3.52
C VAL A 237 -0.97 9.91 -4.46
N VAL A 238 -1.91 10.02 -5.41
CA VAL A 238 -2.16 11.18 -6.25
C VAL A 238 -3.60 11.59 -6.05
N ASP A 239 -3.83 12.84 -5.70
CA ASP A 239 -5.18 13.32 -5.46
C ASP A 239 -5.99 13.55 -6.76
N TYR A 240 -7.25 13.93 -6.62
CA TYR A 240 -8.14 14.19 -7.75
C TYR A 240 -7.60 15.26 -8.72
N TYR A 241 -6.92 16.26 -8.21
CA TYR A 241 -6.36 17.38 -8.98
C TYR A 241 -5.00 17.06 -9.62
N ASN A 242 -4.57 15.78 -9.59
CA ASN A 242 -3.30 15.28 -10.11
C ASN A 242 -2.05 15.76 -9.35
N ARG A 243 -2.19 16.14 -8.09
CA ARG A 243 -1.06 16.49 -7.24
C ARG A 243 -0.59 15.27 -6.47
N PRO A 244 0.69 14.88 -6.60
CA PRO A 244 1.23 13.75 -5.86
C PRO A 244 1.38 14.10 -4.39
N LYS A 245 0.96 13.18 -3.50
CA LYS A 245 1.28 13.23 -2.07
C LYS A 245 2.71 12.70 -1.84
N LEU A 246 3.28 12.94 -0.66
CA LEU A 246 4.63 12.47 -0.30
C LEU A 246 4.82 10.96 -0.52
N ALA A 247 3.78 10.17 -0.26
CA ALA A 247 3.79 8.72 -0.45
C ALA A 247 4.17 8.29 -1.88
N TYR A 248 3.85 9.09 -2.91
CA TYR A 248 4.25 8.80 -4.28
C TYR A 248 5.78 8.68 -4.41
N GLN A 249 6.53 9.56 -3.77
CA GLN A 249 8.00 9.54 -3.82
C GLN A 249 8.58 8.36 -3.03
N TYR A 250 7.98 8.01 -1.89
CA TYR A 250 8.44 6.89 -1.07
C TYR A 250 8.21 5.55 -1.77
N ILE A 251 7.02 5.37 -2.35
CA ILE A 251 6.70 4.20 -3.17
C ILE A 251 7.68 4.09 -4.35
N LYS A 252 7.92 5.19 -5.07
CA LYS A 252 8.87 5.21 -6.19
C LYS A 252 10.26 4.75 -5.79
N ARG A 253 10.75 5.13 -4.60
CA ARG A 253 12.04 4.67 -4.06
C ARG A 253 12.01 3.21 -3.64
N SER A 254 10.97 2.80 -2.91
CA SER A 254 10.82 1.43 -2.42
C SER A 254 10.57 0.40 -3.53
N GLN A 255 10.11 0.85 -4.72
CA GLN A 255 9.82 0.01 -5.88
C GLN A 255 10.87 0.14 -7.00
N THR A 256 12.06 0.70 -6.73
CA THR A 256 13.17 0.63 -7.70
C THR A 256 13.57 -0.83 -7.94
N ASP A 257 14.00 -1.15 -9.16
CA ASP A 257 14.40 -2.50 -9.54
C ASP A 257 15.47 -3.10 -8.62
N VAL A 258 16.39 -2.26 -8.16
CA VAL A 258 17.36 -2.59 -7.11
C VAL A 258 17.08 -1.70 -5.91
N CYS A 259 16.89 -2.28 -4.74
CA CYS A 259 16.60 -1.53 -3.53
C CYS A 259 17.39 -2.07 -2.34
N ALA A 260 18.10 -1.18 -1.65
CA ALA A 260 18.68 -1.48 -0.35
C ALA A 260 17.66 -1.13 0.75
N ILE A 261 17.36 -2.09 1.59
CA ILE A 261 16.34 -2.04 2.63
C ILE A 261 17.01 -2.34 3.97
N VAL A 262 16.82 -1.46 4.94
CA VAL A 262 17.13 -1.78 6.34
C VAL A 262 15.92 -2.48 6.93
N ALA A 263 16.08 -3.73 7.30
CA ALA A 263 15.01 -4.55 7.88
C ALA A 263 14.72 -4.15 9.32
N GLU A 264 13.47 -4.38 9.79
CA GLU A 264 13.17 -4.28 11.21
C GLU A 264 14.12 -5.18 12.02
N PRO A 265 14.53 -4.77 13.23
CA PRO A 265 15.55 -5.49 14.00
C PRO A 265 15.00 -6.84 14.52
N VAL A 266 15.86 -7.84 14.49
CA VAL A 266 15.62 -9.15 15.09
C VAL A 266 16.83 -9.47 15.95
N ASP A 267 16.62 -9.86 17.20
CA ASP A 267 17.68 -10.17 18.16
C ASP A 267 18.74 -9.06 18.30
N GLY A 268 18.28 -7.80 18.27
CA GLY A 268 19.15 -6.63 18.42
C GLY A 268 19.96 -6.24 17.18
N LEU A 269 19.65 -6.80 16.01
CA LEU A 269 20.33 -6.53 14.76
C LEU A 269 19.36 -6.19 13.63
N HIS A 270 19.64 -5.12 12.89
CA HIS A 270 19.05 -4.86 11.58
C HIS A 270 19.85 -5.59 10.50
N ARG A 271 19.17 -6.10 9.49
CA ARG A 271 19.83 -6.60 8.28
C ARG A 271 19.73 -5.54 7.19
N LEU A 272 20.84 -5.22 6.56
CA LEU A 272 20.84 -4.48 5.29
C LEU A 272 20.64 -5.48 4.17
N VAL A 273 19.48 -5.41 3.53
CA VAL A 273 19.04 -6.35 2.50
C VAL A 273 19.03 -5.62 1.16
N VAL A 274 19.64 -6.22 0.13
CA VAL A 274 19.54 -5.72 -1.25
C VAL A 274 18.67 -6.65 -2.06
N THR A 275 17.59 -6.12 -2.63
CA THR A 275 16.72 -6.82 -3.57
C THR A 275 17.08 -6.43 -5.00
N ASN A 276 17.05 -7.39 -5.93
CA ASN A 276 17.25 -7.19 -7.35
C ASN A 276 16.08 -7.82 -8.13
N ASP A 277 15.26 -7.00 -8.75
CA ASP A 277 14.13 -7.45 -9.58
C ASP A 277 14.48 -7.45 -11.08
N THR A 278 15.73 -7.12 -11.44
CA THR A 278 16.19 -7.17 -12.82
C THR A 278 16.46 -8.60 -13.27
N ARG A 279 16.52 -8.79 -14.57
CA ARG A 279 16.87 -10.10 -15.20
C ARG A 279 18.37 -10.35 -15.27
N ARG A 280 19.21 -9.53 -14.64
CA ARG A 280 20.67 -9.62 -14.65
C ARG A 280 21.22 -9.54 -13.23
N PRO A 281 22.35 -10.18 -12.93
CA PRO A 281 23.05 -9.92 -11.68
C PRO A 281 23.44 -8.45 -11.57
N VAL A 282 23.38 -7.92 -10.37
CA VAL A 282 23.81 -6.55 -10.05
C VAL A 282 24.95 -6.57 -9.05
N ILE A 283 25.91 -5.65 -9.25
CA ILE A 283 27.05 -5.46 -8.38
C ILE A 283 27.06 -3.99 -7.97
N GLY A 284 27.36 -3.71 -6.72
CA GLY A 284 27.41 -2.35 -6.22
C GLY A 284 27.96 -2.27 -4.81
N ASN A 285 27.74 -1.10 -4.23
CA ASN A 285 28.04 -0.80 -2.83
C ASN A 285 26.78 -0.19 -2.20
N ALA A 286 26.40 -0.64 -1.00
CA ALA A 286 25.31 -0.08 -0.21
C ALA A 286 25.93 0.57 1.03
N ARG A 287 25.57 1.83 1.26
CA ARG A 287 26.01 2.64 2.40
C ARG A 287 24.80 3.08 3.20
N VAL A 288 24.88 2.98 4.52
CA VAL A 288 23.93 3.50 5.49
C VAL A 288 24.63 4.56 6.32
N ALA A 289 24.04 5.73 6.46
CA ALA A 289 24.58 6.80 7.27
C ALA A 289 23.49 7.46 8.11
N ASP A 290 23.86 7.94 9.28
CA ASP A 290 22.98 8.73 10.14
C ASP A 290 22.64 10.07 9.45
N ALA A 291 21.38 10.46 9.47
CA ALA A 291 20.89 11.65 8.76
C ALA A 291 21.32 12.97 9.42
N ASP A 292 21.48 12.98 10.75
CA ASP A 292 21.85 14.19 11.51
C ASP A 292 23.36 14.42 11.55
N THR A 293 24.14 13.34 11.70
CA THR A 293 25.60 13.44 11.87
C THR A 293 26.38 13.16 10.60
N GLY A 294 25.81 12.45 9.63
CA GLY A 294 26.50 11.94 8.45
C GLY A 294 27.43 10.77 8.73
N GLU A 295 27.51 10.27 9.97
CA GLU A 295 28.31 9.12 10.35
C GLU A 295 27.92 7.89 9.54
N VAL A 296 28.91 7.15 9.05
CA VAL A 296 28.69 5.90 8.32
C VAL A 296 28.40 4.78 9.32
N ILE A 297 27.18 4.32 9.34
CA ILE A 297 26.72 3.22 10.18
C ILE A 297 27.14 1.86 9.60
N ALA A 298 27.01 1.71 8.28
CA ALA A 298 27.42 0.51 7.58
C ALA A 298 27.75 0.83 6.12
N GLU A 299 28.70 0.08 5.57
CA GLU A 299 29.02 0.12 4.14
C GLU A 299 29.45 -1.28 3.68
N ALA A 300 28.85 -1.78 2.61
CA ALA A 300 29.10 -3.12 2.12
C ALA A 300 29.05 -3.19 0.59
N ALA A 301 30.08 -3.81 0.00
CA ALA A 301 30.02 -4.24 -1.40
C ALA A 301 29.10 -5.44 -1.53
N PHE A 302 28.35 -5.51 -2.64
CA PHE A 302 27.44 -6.62 -2.87
C PHE A 302 27.44 -7.13 -4.32
N SER A 303 27.04 -8.38 -4.46
CA SER A 303 26.65 -9.00 -5.73
C SER A 303 25.36 -9.78 -5.50
N VAL A 304 24.28 -9.40 -6.20
CA VAL A 304 22.98 -10.05 -6.09
C VAL A 304 22.58 -10.61 -7.43
N SER A 305 22.22 -11.90 -7.47
CA SER A 305 21.78 -12.58 -8.69
C SER A 305 20.55 -11.93 -9.32
N ALA A 306 20.33 -12.22 -10.61
CA ALA A 306 19.11 -11.83 -11.30
C ALA A 306 17.87 -12.27 -10.50
N ASN A 307 16.90 -11.36 -10.35
CA ASN A 307 15.66 -11.58 -9.59
C ASN A 307 15.92 -12.17 -8.18
N GLY A 308 16.96 -11.70 -7.52
CA GLY A 308 17.49 -12.23 -6.27
C GLY A 308 17.35 -11.29 -5.08
N ILE A 309 17.83 -11.77 -3.95
CA ILE A 309 17.91 -11.05 -2.67
C ILE A 309 19.16 -11.49 -1.91
N ALA A 310 19.80 -10.58 -1.21
CA ALA A 310 20.92 -10.89 -0.32
C ALA A 310 20.93 -9.98 0.91
N THR A 311 21.25 -10.53 2.07
CA THR A 311 21.70 -9.75 3.23
C THR A 311 23.17 -9.39 3.02
N VAL A 312 23.50 -8.10 3.04
CA VAL A 312 24.85 -7.60 2.71
C VAL A 312 25.59 -7.06 3.93
N ALA A 313 24.87 -6.69 4.98
CA ALA A 313 25.43 -6.33 6.27
C ALA A 313 24.44 -6.58 7.40
N GLU A 314 24.97 -6.69 8.62
CA GLU A 314 24.22 -6.64 9.87
C GLU A 314 24.62 -5.36 10.61
N ILE A 315 23.63 -4.65 11.18
CA ILE A 315 23.79 -3.36 11.81
C ILE A 315 23.20 -3.46 13.21
N PRO A 316 23.93 -3.10 14.27
CA PRO A 316 23.37 -3.04 15.61
C PRO A 316 22.11 -2.18 15.67
N GLN A 317 21.11 -2.63 16.43
CA GLN A 317 19.87 -1.89 16.60
C GLN A 317 20.15 -0.50 17.18
N ALA A 318 19.56 0.53 16.58
CA ALA A 318 19.65 1.90 17.08
C ALA A 318 19.01 2.01 18.48
N THR A 319 19.61 2.84 19.32
CA THR A 319 19.16 3.03 20.72
C THR A 319 18.14 4.16 20.88
N GLY A 320 17.80 4.87 19.83
CA GLY A 320 16.87 6.02 19.88
C GLY A 320 16.24 6.34 18.53
N ASN A 321 15.33 7.32 18.57
CA ASN A 321 14.67 7.82 17.37
C ASN A 321 15.67 8.61 16.51
N GLY A 322 15.65 8.34 15.23
CA GLY A 322 16.51 8.96 14.25
C GLY A 322 16.16 8.51 12.84
N MET A 323 16.97 8.93 11.88
CA MET A 323 16.84 8.48 10.51
C MET A 323 18.18 8.06 9.94
N TRP A 324 18.19 6.91 9.31
CA TRP A 324 19.32 6.44 8.52
C TRP A 324 19.03 6.64 7.04
N LEU A 325 19.94 7.28 6.32
CA LEU A 325 19.90 7.42 4.87
C LEU A 325 20.67 6.28 4.23
N THR A 326 20.07 5.63 3.24
CA THR A 326 20.73 4.59 2.45
C THR A 326 21.05 5.09 1.06
N GLU A 327 22.28 4.85 0.61
CA GLU A 327 22.73 5.12 -0.75
C GLU A 327 23.28 3.84 -1.37
N THR A 328 22.75 3.46 -2.52
CA THR A 328 23.22 2.30 -3.28
C THR A 328 23.84 2.78 -4.57
N ARG A 329 25.14 2.50 -4.75
CA ARG A 329 25.88 2.80 -5.99
C ARG A 329 26.09 1.53 -6.77
N LEU A 330 25.48 1.43 -7.93
CA LEU A 330 25.67 0.31 -8.85
C LEU A 330 26.94 0.50 -9.68
N LYS A 331 27.50 -0.61 -10.16
CA LYS A 331 28.74 -0.59 -10.96
C LYS A 331 28.62 0.22 -12.26
N ASP A 332 27.40 0.39 -12.79
CA ASP A 332 27.12 1.20 -13.97
C ASP A 332 27.02 2.71 -13.68
N GLY A 333 27.22 3.13 -12.44
CA GLY A 333 27.15 4.51 -11.99
C GLY A 333 25.76 4.97 -11.51
N CYS A 334 24.75 4.13 -11.59
CA CYS A 334 23.43 4.45 -11.06
C CYS A 334 23.49 4.61 -9.52
N VAL A 335 22.85 5.66 -9.01
CA VAL A 335 22.74 5.93 -7.56
C VAL A 335 21.29 5.92 -7.15
N LEU A 336 20.95 5.01 -6.24
CA LEU A 336 19.61 4.85 -5.67
C LEU A 336 19.65 5.26 -4.20
N ARG A 337 18.59 5.92 -3.73
CA ARG A 337 18.49 6.42 -2.36
C ARG A 337 17.22 5.92 -1.69
N ASN A 338 17.35 5.65 -0.41
CA ASN A 338 16.27 5.26 0.45
C ASN A 338 16.56 5.72 1.89
N HIS A 339 15.72 5.39 2.85
CA HIS A 339 15.93 5.72 4.26
C HIS A 339 15.32 4.66 5.16
N TYR A 340 15.61 4.75 6.44
CA TYR A 340 14.99 3.95 7.50
C TYR A 340 14.83 4.81 8.74
N VAL A 341 13.64 4.81 9.32
CA VAL A 341 13.36 5.49 10.60
C VAL A 341 13.69 4.54 11.74
N THR A 342 14.61 4.95 12.61
CA THR A 342 15.03 4.17 13.78
C THR A 342 14.20 4.51 15.01
N GLY A 343 14.25 3.62 16.01
CA GLY A 343 13.57 3.79 17.30
C GLY A 343 12.09 3.42 17.24
N GLU A 344 11.35 3.93 18.21
CA GLU A 344 9.93 3.63 18.41
C GLU A 344 9.09 4.90 18.22
N LEU A 345 7.83 4.71 17.83
CA LEU A 345 6.86 5.80 17.78
C LEU A 345 6.49 6.26 19.18
N PRO A 346 6.17 7.54 19.42
CA PRO A 346 6.11 8.61 18.42
C PRO A 346 7.47 9.24 18.10
N MET A 347 7.55 9.88 16.92
CA MET A 347 8.69 10.71 16.47
C MET A 347 8.40 12.20 16.70
N ASP A 348 9.45 13.02 16.68
CA ASP A 348 9.30 14.48 16.61
C ASP A 348 9.08 14.95 15.16
N LEU A 349 8.03 15.76 14.93
CA LEU A 349 7.71 16.27 13.58
C LEU A 349 8.77 17.28 13.09
N GLY A 350 9.37 18.07 13.98
CA GLY A 350 10.43 19.02 13.64
C GLY A 350 11.70 18.30 13.18
N ASP A 351 12.06 17.21 13.87
CA ASP A 351 13.17 16.35 13.47
C ASP A 351 12.90 15.72 12.09
N TYR A 352 11.70 15.20 11.88
CA TYR A 352 11.34 14.61 10.60
C TYR A 352 11.40 15.63 9.44
N LYS A 353 10.98 16.88 9.67
CA LYS A 353 11.10 17.96 8.68
C LYS A 353 12.55 18.20 8.24
N ARG A 354 13.50 18.19 9.19
CA ARG A 354 14.94 18.34 8.87
C ARG A 354 15.45 17.15 8.04
N TRP A 355 15.06 15.94 8.39
CA TRP A 355 15.46 14.73 7.64
C TRP A 355 14.90 14.71 6.21
N LEU A 356 13.67 15.18 6.00
CA LEU A 356 13.06 15.29 4.66
C LEU A 356 13.93 16.13 3.71
N ASP A 357 14.48 17.25 4.20
CA ASP A 357 15.37 18.10 3.40
C ASP A 357 16.66 17.33 3.01
N GLY A 358 17.20 16.54 3.93
CA GLY A 358 18.37 15.68 3.68
C GLY A 358 18.12 14.53 2.70
N MET A 359 16.89 14.06 2.58
CA MET A 359 16.53 12.98 1.65
C MET A 359 16.53 13.41 0.18
N GLY A 360 16.58 14.72 -0.13
CA GLY A 360 16.48 15.24 -1.49
C GLY A 360 15.15 14.85 -2.17
N ILE A 361 14.05 14.88 -1.42
CA ILE A 361 12.69 14.65 -1.94
C ILE A 361 12.11 16.00 -2.36
N VAL A 362 11.70 16.08 -3.62
CA VAL A 362 10.96 17.23 -4.12
C VAL A 362 9.54 17.14 -3.55
N ARG A 363 9.18 18.09 -2.69
CA ARG A 363 7.79 18.27 -2.26
C ARG A 363 7.00 18.83 -3.44
N GLY A 364 5.90 18.20 -3.79
CA GLY A 364 5.00 18.67 -4.83
C GLY A 364 4.32 19.97 -4.45
#